data_17f63f33707f252fea9dc28705f3fe49
#
_entry.id   17f63f33707f252fea9dc28705f3fe49
#
_cell.length_a   1.000
_cell.length_b   1.000
_cell.length_c   1.000
_cell.angle_alpha   90.00
_cell.angle_beta   90.00
_cell.angle_gamma   90.00
#
_symmetry.space_group_name_H-M   'P 1'
#
loop_
_entity.id
_entity.type
_entity.pdbx_description
1 polymer ?
#
loop_
_entity_poly.entity_id
_entity_poly.type
_entity_poly.pdbx_seq_one_letter_code
_entity_poly.pdbx_strand_id
1 'polypeptide(L)'
;MTYQLSASYCARYNKFKPSLPYSPGQEFCIHPHTPPAPATGEVDLSHEDHRERETMHPVDRCILHPPLPGLMGKGTIRLKIVAPVRIGDQHSAQLVTVHVVDKTPDISDSIPIDKHLVAKLYDPLYFDHEQDDVDPFRYTDLAYSHETAAYRLLYSVEGTIIPRYYGSFTLELTIPNKRASRSIRLILIEKVPGISMQHLNPNNYTQSERHNILKAIVDAESTLYSHDILHRDIHPRNVLVLDSTLRRVVLIDFGYCGIGRTPSNSPAEWKAKYLPGVPISPLLRWDQGWGRHANFREWIDWDWQNWLEQCYEFTRASITEHMQSIWLPKIPSMSPPPRPSASSVCFPASLPSSGS
;
A
#
# COMPACT_ATOMS: atom_id res chain seq x y z
N MET A 1 13.40 16.86 15.59
CA MET A 1 14.65 16.14 15.91
C MET A 1 14.46 14.73 15.37
N THR A 2 15.07 14.41 14.24
CA THR A 2 15.10 13.05 13.68
C THR A 2 16.04 12.22 14.56
N TYR A 3 15.48 11.29 15.30
CA TYR A 3 16.26 10.28 16.03
C TYR A 3 16.81 9.29 14.98
N GLN A 4 18.06 9.46 14.57
CA GLN A 4 18.77 8.39 13.87
C GLN A 4 19.02 7.25 14.88
N LEU A 5 18.44 6.07 14.61
CA LEU A 5 18.82 4.85 15.34
C LEU A 5 20.33 4.69 15.25
N SER A 6 20.97 4.44 16.37
CA SER A 6 22.41 4.20 16.35
C SER A 6 22.70 2.95 15.52
N ALA A 7 23.75 2.99 14.70
CA ALA A 7 24.21 1.81 13.93
C ALA A 7 24.39 0.57 14.81
N SER A 8 24.65 0.78 16.11
CA SER A 8 24.72 -0.28 17.13
C SER A 8 23.37 -0.96 17.41
N TYR A 9 22.25 -0.24 17.29
CA TYR A 9 20.93 -0.83 17.48
C TYR A 9 20.54 -1.73 16.31
N CYS A 10 20.68 -1.26 15.08
CA CYS A 10 20.39 -2.07 13.89
C CYS A 10 21.23 -3.36 13.88
N ALA A 11 22.51 -3.27 14.24
CA ALA A 11 23.38 -4.44 14.37
C ALA A 11 22.95 -5.39 15.50
N ARG A 12 22.45 -4.85 16.63
CA ARG A 12 21.97 -5.64 17.76
C ARG A 12 20.63 -6.31 17.43
N TYR A 13 19.71 -5.58 16.81
CA TYR A 13 18.41 -6.09 16.39
C TYR A 13 18.58 -7.25 15.40
N ASN A 14 19.38 -7.08 14.37
CA ASN A 14 19.63 -8.09 13.34
C ASN A 14 20.36 -9.33 13.90
N LYS A 15 21.17 -9.19 14.94
CA LYS A 15 21.89 -10.32 15.58
C LYS A 15 20.97 -11.27 16.32
N PHE A 16 19.85 -10.79 16.87
CA PHE A 16 18.93 -11.58 17.71
C PHE A 16 17.65 -11.99 16.99
N LYS A 17 17.46 -11.51 15.78
CA LYS A 17 16.29 -11.82 14.97
C LYS A 17 16.46 -13.19 14.31
N PRO A 18 15.47 -14.08 14.39
CA PRO A 18 15.52 -15.35 13.68
C PRO A 18 15.57 -15.10 12.16
N SER A 19 16.13 -16.08 11.43
CA SER A 19 16.11 -16.03 9.96
C SER A 19 14.68 -15.97 9.44
N LEU A 20 14.52 -15.29 8.29
CA LEU A 20 13.22 -15.14 7.63
C LEU A 20 12.64 -16.51 7.29
N PRO A 21 11.42 -16.85 7.77
CA PRO A 21 10.86 -18.19 7.62
C PRO A 21 10.20 -18.43 6.25
N TYR A 22 10.14 -17.41 5.37
CA TYR A 22 9.36 -17.43 4.15
C TYR A 22 10.16 -17.92 2.93
N SER A 23 10.83 -19.07 3.07
CA SER A 23 11.67 -19.65 2.02
C SER A 23 10.89 -20.63 1.14
N PRO A 24 11.25 -20.77 -0.15
CA PRO A 24 10.65 -21.77 -1.05
C PRO A 24 10.70 -23.18 -0.46
N GLY A 25 9.59 -23.91 -0.59
CA GLY A 25 9.43 -25.26 -0.07
C GLY A 25 8.89 -25.34 1.37
N GLN A 26 8.91 -24.26 2.13
CA GLN A 26 8.30 -24.23 3.48
C GLN A 26 6.78 -24.36 3.38
N GLU A 27 6.22 -25.10 4.32
CA GLU A 27 4.77 -25.30 4.45
C GLU A 27 4.26 -24.69 5.75
N PHE A 28 3.08 -24.08 5.69
CA PHE A 28 2.41 -23.43 6.81
C PHE A 28 0.94 -23.83 6.86
N CYS A 29 0.43 -24.04 8.09
CA CYS A 29 -1.01 -24.13 8.34
C CYS A 29 -1.52 -22.75 8.73
N ILE A 30 -2.54 -22.27 8.03
CA ILE A 30 -3.19 -20.99 8.30
C ILE A 30 -4.66 -21.22 8.64
N HIS A 31 -5.21 -20.30 9.44
CA HIS A 31 -6.59 -20.36 9.91
C HIS A 31 -7.36 -19.13 9.43
N PRO A 32 -8.62 -19.27 8.98
CA PRO A 32 -9.44 -18.12 8.62
C PRO A 32 -9.52 -17.11 9.75
N HIS A 33 -9.46 -15.84 9.41
CA HIS A 33 -9.55 -14.75 10.37
C HIS A 33 -10.41 -13.64 9.81
N THR A 34 -11.42 -13.23 10.57
CA THR A 34 -12.20 -12.04 10.26
C THR A 34 -11.56 -10.85 10.95
N PRO A 35 -10.99 -9.89 10.18
CA PRO A 35 -10.36 -8.72 10.76
C PRO A 35 -11.34 -7.84 11.52
N PRO A 36 -10.88 -7.06 12.49
CA PRO A 36 -11.67 -5.99 13.10
C PRO A 36 -11.97 -4.88 12.09
N ALA A 37 -12.69 -3.85 12.52
CA ALA A 37 -12.84 -2.62 11.74
C ALA A 37 -11.46 -2.01 11.43
N PRO A 38 -11.32 -1.23 10.34
CA PRO A 38 -10.07 -0.57 9.99
C PRO A 38 -9.49 0.20 11.19
N ALA A 39 -8.23 -0.07 11.49
CA ALA A 39 -7.53 0.60 12.58
C ALA A 39 -7.46 2.11 12.32
N THR A 40 -7.57 2.88 13.39
CA THR A 40 -7.45 4.33 13.39
C THR A 40 -6.40 4.74 14.39
N GLY A 41 -5.74 5.85 14.15
CA GLY A 41 -4.72 6.39 15.06
C GLY A 41 -3.38 6.62 14.36
N GLU A 42 -2.46 7.14 15.14
CA GLU A 42 -1.11 7.42 14.70
C GLU A 42 -0.27 6.15 14.76
N VAL A 43 0.61 6.01 13.79
CA VAL A 43 1.57 4.88 13.71
C VAL A 43 2.97 5.31 14.14
N ASP A 44 3.15 6.58 14.49
CA ASP A 44 4.44 7.12 14.90
C ASP A 44 4.90 6.55 16.25
N LEU A 45 6.20 6.36 16.40
CA LEU A 45 6.80 5.86 17.64
C LEU A 45 6.71 6.90 18.76
N SER A 46 6.19 6.47 19.91
CA SER A 46 6.27 7.23 21.16
C SER A 46 7.65 7.09 21.79
N HIS A 47 7.95 7.94 22.81
CA HIS A 47 9.16 7.79 23.61
C HIS A 47 9.25 6.44 24.35
N GLU A 48 8.11 5.86 24.71
CA GLU A 48 8.06 4.55 25.36
C GLU A 48 8.37 3.43 24.36
N ASP A 49 7.83 3.50 23.15
CA ASP A 49 8.13 2.56 22.06
C ASP A 49 9.61 2.55 21.71
N HIS A 50 10.25 3.74 21.68
CA HIS A 50 11.70 3.84 21.47
C HIS A 50 12.49 3.13 22.57
N ARG A 51 12.14 3.37 23.85
CA ARG A 51 12.79 2.72 24.99
C ARG A 51 12.61 1.20 24.96
N GLU A 52 11.38 0.73 24.70
CA GLU A 52 11.09 -0.69 24.57
C GLU A 52 11.93 -1.31 23.44
N ARG A 53 12.01 -0.65 22.29
CA ARG A 53 12.78 -1.06 21.12
C ARG A 53 14.28 -1.21 21.44
N GLU A 54 14.83 -0.33 22.28
CA GLU A 54 16.23 -0.37 22.69
C GLU A 54 16.54 -1.47 23.72
N THR A 55 15.59 -1.82 24.56
CA THR A 55 15.82 -2.66 25.73
C THR A 55 15.30 -4.10 25.57
N MET A 56 14.27 -4.31 24.74
CA MET A 56 13.60 -5.61 24.60
C MET A 56 14.08 -6.39 23.38
N HIS A 57 14.12 -7.71 23.51
CA HIS A 57 14.42 -8.60 22.39
C HIS A 57 13.30 -8.54 21.33
N PRO A 58 13.62 -8.46 20.01
CA PRO A 58 12.61 -8.29 18.94
C PRO A 58 11.46 -9.29 18.99
N VAL A 59 11.76 -10.55 19.27
CA VAL A 59 10.74 -11.60 19.38
C VAL A 59 9.84 -11.41 20.61
N ASP A 60 10.38 -10.89 21.71
CA ASP A 60 9.59 -10.61 22.92
C ASP A 60 8.63 -9.46 22.70
N ARG A 61 9.02 -8.46 21.91
CA ARG A 61 8.12 -7.41 21.45
C ARG A 61 6.94 -7.96 20.64
N CYS A 62 7.18 -8.94 19.75
CA CYS A 62 6.08 -9.58 19.00
C CYS A 62 5.10 -10.35 19.91
N ILE A 63 5.54 -10.83 21.08
CA ILE A 63 4.67 -11.47 22.06
C ILE A 63 3.91 -10.42 22.86
N LEU A 64 4.56 -9.31 23.21
CA LEU A 64 3.98 -8.21 23.97
C LEU A 64 2.91 -7.45 23.15
N HIS A 65 3.15 -7.31 21.84
CA HIS A 65 2.27 -6.64 20.89
C HIS A 65 1.67 -7.64 19.90
N PRO A 66 0.72 -8.50 20.34
CA PRO A 66 0.01 -9.38 19.43
C PRO A 66 -0.80 -8.54 18.42
N PRO A 67 -1.03 -9.04 17.19
CA PRO A 67 -1.83 -8.32 16.20
C PRO A 67 -3.26 -8.09 16.71
N LEU A 68 -3.91 -7.05 16.18
CA LEU A 68 -5.28 -6.68 16.54
C LEU A 68 -6.21 -7.91 16.56
N PRO A 69 -7.08 -8.01 17.58
CA PRO A 69 -8.01 -9.13 17.69
C PRO A 69 -9.02 -9.12 16.54
N GLY A 70 -9.59 -10.28 16.26
CA GLY A 70 -10.66 -10.50 15.32
C GLY A 70 -11.36 -11.80 15.64
N LEU A 71 -12.11 -12.35 14.69
CA LEU A 71 -12.79 -13.61 14.88
C LEU A 71 -12.06 -14.73 14.12
N MET A 72 -11.65 -15.74 14.83
CA MET A 72 -11.09 -16.95 14.23
C MET A 72 -12.22 -17.77 13.59
N GLY A 73 -12.03 -18.13 12.33
CA GLY A 73 -12.92 -19.04 11.62
C GLY A 73 -12.56 -20.51 11.86
N LYS A 74 -13.43 -21.38 11.35
CA LYS A 74 -13.22 -22.83 11.37
C LYS A 74 -12.37 -23.27 10.18
N GLY A 75 -11.71 -24.41 10.32
CA GLY A 75 -10.92 -25.01 9.26
C GLY A 75 -9.49 -24.51 9.18
N THR A 76 -8.75 -25.14 8.28
CA THR A 76 -7.34 -24.85 8.03
C THR A 76 -7.02 -24.95 6.55
N ILE A 77 -6.00 -24.20 6.11
CA ILE A 77 -5.39 -24.34 4.80
C ILE A 77 -3.91 -24.62 5.00
N ARG A 78 -3.39 -25.60 4.31
CA ARG A 78 -1.95 -25.83 4.23
C ARG A 78 -1.42 -25.21 2.94
N LEU A 79 -0.52 -24.25 3.12
CA LEU A 79 0.15 -23.54 2.05
C LEU A 79 1.59 -24.00 1.92
N LYS A 80 2.09 -24.09 0.70
CA LYS A 80 3.51 -24.25 0.38
C LYS A 80 4.02 -23.02 -0.33
N ILE A 81 5.13 -22.47 0.15
CA ILE A 81 5.79 -21.36 -0.52
C ILE A 81 6.47 -21.87 -1.79
N VAL A 82 6.14 -21.22 -2.91
CA VAL A 82 6.72 -21.53 -4.23
C VAL A 82 7.91 -20.65 -4.54
N ALA A 83 7.75 -19.34 -4.34
CA ALA A 83 8.79 -18.35 -4.63
C ALA A 83 8.56 -17.06 -3.84
N PRO A 84 9.62 -16.33 -3.50
CA PRO A 84 9.48 -14.96 -3.00
C PRO A 84 9.01 -14.03 -4.12
N VAL A 85 8.20 -13.03 -3.76
CA VAL A 85 7.86 -11.89 -4.62
C VAL A 85 8.58 -10.65 -4.10
N ARG A 86 8.44 -10.36 -2.81
CA ARG A 86 9.10 -9.26 -2.11
C ARG A 86 9.19 -9.63 -0.63
N ILE A 87 10.39 -10.00 -0.18
CA ILE A 87 10.65 -10.40 1.21
C ILE A 87 11.90 -9.72 1.75
N GLY A 88 11.99 -9.61 3.06
CA GLY A 88 13.14 -9.04 3.76
C GLY A 88 12.77 -7.88 4.67
N ASP A 89 13.76 -7.35 5.36
CA ASP A 89 13.59 -6.34 6.41
C ASP A 89 13.24 -4.94 5.91
N GLN A 90 13.39 -4.67 4.62
CA GLN A 90 13.13 -3.36 4.02
C GLN A 90 11.68 -3.24 3.50
N HIS A 91 10.76 -4.04 4.03
CA HIS A 91 9.38 -4.09 3.54
C HIS A 91 8.38 -4.13 4.69
N SER A 92 7.30 -3.36 4.55
CA SER A 92 6.19 -3.32 5.51
C SER A 92 5.33 -4.60 5.51
N ALA A 93 5.41 -5.41 4.46
CA ALA A 93 4.77 -6.72 4.36
C ALA A 93 5.62 -7.66 3.51
N GLN A 94 5.57 -8.95 3.83
CA GLN A 94 6.26 -10.00 3.10
C GLN A 94 5.33 -10.60 2.05
N LEU A 95 5.73 -10.62 0.79
CA LEU A 95 4.94 -11.15 -0.32
C LEU A 95 5.61 -12.40 -0.86
N VAL A 96 4.86 -13.49 -0.89
CA VAL A 96 5.31 -14.77 -1.45
C VAL A 96 4.26 -15.38 -2.37
N THR A 97 4.70 -16.05 -3.41
CA THR A 97 3.85 -16.94 -4.21
C THR A 97 3.67 -18.23 -3.44
N VAL A 98 2.42 -18.65 -3.27
CA VAL A 98 2.06 -19.88 -2.57
C VAL A 98 1.21 -20.81 -3.44
N HIS A 99 1.24 -22.08 -3.09
CA HIS A 99 0.37 -23.12 -3.60
C HIS A 99 -0.44 -23.69 -2.43
N VAL A 100 -1.74 -23.91 -2.63
CA VAL A 100 -2.61 -24.58 -1.65
C VAL A 100 -2.39 -26.07 -1.76
N VAL A 101 -1.81 -26.68 -0.75
CA VAL A 101 -1.54 -28.13 -0.70
C VAL A 101 -2.82 -28.90 -0.39
N ASP A 102 -3.50 -28.47 0.66
CA ASP A 102 -4.85 -28.96 1.04
C ASP A 102 -5.62 -27.94 1.85
N LYS A 103 -6.91 -28.19 2.03
CA LYS A 103 -7.81 -27.40 2.87
C LYS A 103 -8.89 -28.29 3.47
N THR A 104 -9.32 -27.94 4.69
CA THR A 104 -10.46 -28.65 5.33
C THR A 104 -11.80 -28.29 4.66
N PRO A 105 -12.84 -29.13 4.80
CA PRO A 105 -14.15 -28.88 4.19
C PRO A 105 -14.85 -27.58 4.59
N ASP A 106 -14.50 -27.03 5.76
CA ASP A 106 -15.05 -25.73 6.23
C ASP A 106 -14.54 -24.53 5.43
N ILE A 107 -13.51 -24.72 4.61
CA ILE A 107 -12.90 -23.65 3.80
C ILE A 107 -13.65 -23.52 2.46
N SER A 108 -13.90 -22.27 2.07
CA SER A 108 -14.59 -21.95 0.82
C SER A 108 -13.98 -22.61 -0.41
N ASP A 109 -14.82 -23.13 -1.29
CA ASP A 109 -14.42 -23.70 -2.58
C ASP A 109 -13.87 -22.66 -3.56
N SER A 110 -14.12 -21.37 -3.31
CA SER A 110 -13.56 -20.29 -4.12
C SER A 110 -12.03 -20.19 -4.07
N ILE A 111 -11.38 -20.77 -3.04
CA ILE A 111 -9.93 -20.83 -2.93
C ILE A 111 -9.39 -21.95 -3.82
N PRO A 112 -8.69 -21.64 -4.92
CA PRO A 112 -8.24 -22.63 -5.87
C PRO A 112 -7.07 -23.45 -5.32
N ILE A 113 -7.07 -24.76 -5.57
CA ILE A 113 -5.97 -25.67 -5.21
C ILE A 113 -4.96 -25.78 -6.37
N ASP A 114 -5.42 -25.61 -7.60
CA ASP A 114 -4.64 -25.82 -8.83
C ASP A 114 -3.88 -24.60 -9.31
N LYS A 115 -3.98 -23.46 -8.60
CA LYS A 115 -3.37 -22.19 -9.00
C LYS A 115 -2.41 -21.64 -7.95
N HIS A 116 -1.43 -20.92 -8.43
CA HIS A 116 -0.59 -20.11 -7.55
C HIS A 116 -1.33 -18.86 -7.10
N LEU A 117 -1.21 -18.55 -5.81
CA LEU A 117 -1.73 -17.34 -5.17
C LEU A 117 -0.57 -16.48 -4.67
N VAL A 118 -0.87 -15.26 -4.28
CA VAL A 118 0.04 -14.43 -3.49
C VAL A 118 -0.47 -14.40 -2.06
N ALA A 119 0.41 -14.74 -1.12
CA ALA A 119 0.21 -14.47 0.29
C ALA A 119 0.96 -13.18 0.66
N LYS A 120 0.24 -12.21 1.21
CA LYS A 120 0.80 -10.99 1.78
C LYS A 120 0.73 -11.09 3.29
N LEU A 121 1.90 -11.21 3.92
CA LEU A 121 2.05 -11.44 5.36
C LEU A 121 2.46 -10.13 6.03
N TYR A 122 1.72 -9.73 7.05
CA TYR A 122 1.94 -8.54 7.86
C TYR A 122 2.72 -8.96 9.11
N ASP A 123 4.04 -9.03 8.97
CA ASP A 123 4.93 -9.54 10.00
C ASP A 123 5.81 -8.42 10.57
N PRO A 124 5.48 -7.86 11.75
CA PRO A 124 6.20 -6.74 12.34
C PRO A 124 7.66 -7.07 12.69
N LEU A 125 8.02 -8.37 12.82
CA LEU A 125 9.40 -8.77 13.10
C LEU A 125 10.35 -8.47 11.93
N TYR A 126 9.84 -8.50 10.70
CA TYR A 126 10.59 -8.25 9.46
C TYR A 126 10.10 -6.97 8.77
N PHE A 127 9.65 -6.00 9.55
CA PHE A 127 9.29 -4.66 9.09
C PHE A 127 10.55 -3.86 8.75
N ASP A 128 10.40 -2.86 7.88
CA ASP A 128 11.47 -1.93 7.56
C ASP A 128 11.81 -1.04 8.77
N HIS A 129 12.92 -1.37 9.42
CA HIS A 129 13.40 -0.65 10.59
C HIS A 129 14.19 0.63 10.26
N GLU A 130 14.45 0.87 8.98
CA GLU A 130 15.04 2.14 8.53
C GLU A 130 14.01 3.27 8.49
N GLN A 131 12.72 2.93 8.51
CA GLN A 131 11.64 3.88 8.75
C GLN A 131 11.55 4.20 10.25
N ASP A 132 12.42 5.07 10.70
CA ASP A 132 12.75 5.31 12.11
C ASP A 132 11.59 5.80 12.99
N ASP A 133 10.58 6.42 12.41
CA ASP A 133 9.52 7.10 13.15
C ASP A 133 8.21 6.29 13.21
N VAL A 134 8.18 5.05 12.68
CA VAL A 134 6.97 4.25 12.56
C VAL A 134 7.01 3.02 13.46
N ASP A 135 5.95 2.81 14.25
CA ASP A 135 5.76 1.59 15.02
C ASP A 135 5.34 0.41 14.11
N PRO A 136 6.15 -0.65 14.02
CA PRO A 136 5.88 -1.77 13.11
C PRO A 136 4.60 -2.54 13.46
N PHE A 137 4.21 -2.59 14.74
CA PHE A 137 3.01 -3.31 15.18
C PHE A 137 1.76 -2.55 14.77
N ARG A 138 1.67 -1.26 15.10
CA ARG A 138 0.54 -0.40 14.71
C ARG A 138 0.44 -0.27 13.19
N TYR A 139 1.58 -0.15 12.49
CA TYR A 139 1.58 -0.03 11.03
C TYR A 139 1.09 -1.32 10.35
N THR A 140 1.56 -2.49 10.75
CA THR A 140 1.11 -3.76 10.17
C THR A 140 -0.36 -4.03 10.46
N ASP A 141 -0.86 -3.68 11.64
CA ASP A 141 -2.27 -3.76 12.00
C ASP A 141 -3.14 -2.81 11.17
N LEU A 142 -2.69 -1.56 10.98
CA LEU A 142 -3.36 -0.60 10.12
C LEU A 142 -3.39 -1.13 8.67
N ALA A 143 -2.24 -1.50 8.13
CA ALA A 143 -2.15 -1.99 6.75
C ALA A 143 -3.04 -3.23 6.52
N TYR A 144 -3.01 -4.21 7.42
CA TYR A 144 -3.84 -5.40 7.33
C TYR A 144 -5.34 -5.08 7.40
N SER A 145 -5.76 -4.27 8.37
CA SER A 145 -7.18 -3.97 8.57
C SER A 145 -7.76 -3.11 7.44
N HIS A 146 -6.99 -2.14 6.93
CA HIS A 146 -7.40 -1.30 5.80
C HIS A 146 -7.45 -2.10 4.49
N GLU A 147 -6.45 -2.91 4.20
CA GLU A 147 -6.41 -3.69 2.97
C GLU A 147 -7.55 -4.71 2.92
N THR A 148 -7.83 -5.40 4.03
CA THR A 148 -8.96 -6.32 4.10
C THR A 148 -10.32 -5.63 3.97
N ALA A 149 -10.47 -4.43 4.55
CA ALA A 149 -11.69 -3.65 4.39
C ALA A 149 -11.87 -3.14 2.96
N ALA A 150 -10.79 -2.70 2.31
CA ALA A 150 -10.82 -2.27 0.91
C ALA A 150 -11.29 -3.41 0.00
N TYR A 151 -10.70 -4.60 0.10
CA TYR A 151 -11.14 -5.75 -0.71
C TYR A 151 -12.62 -6.08 -0.50
N ARG A 152 -13.12 -6.03 0.74
CA ARG A 152 -14.55 -6.27 1.02
C ARG A 152 -15.47 -5.25 0.37
N LEU A 153 -15.09 -3.98 0.35
CA LEU A 153 -15.87 -2.92 -0.29
C LEU A 153 -15.78 -2.96 -1.82
N LEU A 154 -14.68 -3.48 -2.34
CA LEU A 154 -14.39 -3.56 -3.78
C LEU A 154 -14.75 -4.93 -4.39
N TYR A 155 -15.52 -5.78 -3.70
CA TYR A 155 -15.83 -7.14 -4.14
C TYR A 155 -16.40 -7.21 -5.57
N SER A 156 -17.17 -6.20 -6.00
CA SER A 156 -17.78 -6.14 -7.33
C SER A 156 -16.78 -5.93 -8.48
N VAL A 157 -15.57 -5.47 -8.17
CA VAL A 157 -14.51 -5.18 -9.15
C VAL A 157 -13.29 -6.09 -9.01
N GLU A 158 -13.36 -7.09 -8.13
CA GLU A 158 -12.35 -8.13 -8.00
C GLU A 158 -12.18 -8.92 -9.30
N GLY A 159 -10.95 -9.27 -9.61
CA GLY A 159 -10.62 -10.00 -10.83
C GLY A 159 -10.69 -9.14 -12.10
N THR A 160 -11.03 -7.85 -11.98
CA THR A 160 -11.02 -6.87 -13.07
C THR A 160 -9.94 -5.82 -12.87
N ILE A 161 -10.20 -4.78 -12.10
CA ILE A 161 -9.25 -3.69 -11.84
C ILE A 161 -8.44 -3.89 -10.56
N ILE A 162 -8.78 -4.85 -9.73
CA ILE A 162 -8.03 -5.30 -8.56
C ILE A 162 -7.89 -6.83 -8.56
N PRO A 163 -6.93 -7.42 -7.83
CA PRO A 163 -6.83 -8.87 -7.68
C PRO A 163 -8.09 -9.46 -7.05
N ARG A 164 -8.41 -10.72 -7.36
CA ARG A 164 -9.40 -11.47 -6.56
C ARG A 164 -8.89 -11.63 -5.14
N TYR A 165 -9.78 -11.48 -4.18
CA TYR A 165 -9.50 -11.66 -2.78
C TYR A 165 -10.05 -13.01 -2.29
N TYR A 166 -9.18 -13.83 -1.72
CA TYR A 166 -9.54 -15.18 -1.24
C TYR A 166 -9.72 -15.25 0.28
N GLY A 167 -9.54 -14.13 0.95
CA GLY A 167 -9.77 -14.03 2.38
C GLY A 167 -8.55 -13.64 3.19
N SER A 168 -8.79 -13.47 4.48
CA SER A 168 -7.78 -13.14 5.49
C SER A 168 -7.62 -14.30 6.47
N PHE A 169 -6.39 -14.46 6.96
CA PHE A 169 -5.99 -15.62 7.75
C PHE A 169 -4.99 -15.21 8.84
N THR A 170 -4.78 -16.14 9.76
CA THR A 170 -3.73 -16.09 10.78
C THR A 170 -2.77 -17.26 10.58
N LEU A 171 -1.49 -16.98 10.68
CA LEU A 171 -0.40 -17.94 10.77
C LEU A 171 0.18 -17.88 12.18
N GLU A 172 0.27 -19.02 12.85
CA GLU A 172 0.96 -19.16 14.14
C GLU A 172 2.36 -19.74 13.91
N LEU A 173 3.39 -18.97 14.28
CA LEU A 173 4.77 -19.43 14.24
C LEU A 173 5.29 -19.71 15.63
N THR A 174 5.71 -20.97 15.85
CA THR A 174 6.41 -21.35 17.08
C THR A 174 7.77 -20.66 17.15
N ILE A 175 8.08 -20.11 18.31
CA ILE A 175 9.35 -19.43 18.56
C ILE A 175 10.38 -20.49 18.97
N PRO A 176 11.50 -20.61 18.23
CA PRO A 176 12.57 -21.53 18.61
C PRO A 176 13.03 -21.29 20.04
N ASN A 177 13.20 -22.37 20.80
CA ASN A 177 13.65 -22.37 22.20
C ASN A 177 12.73 -21.68 23.21
N LYS A 178 11.49 -21.32 22.83
CA LYS A 178 10.47 -20.82 23.74
C LYS A 178 9.20 -21.65 23.63
N ARG A 179 8.49 -21.85 24.76
CA ARG A 179 7.13 -22.44 24.75
C ARG A 179 6.07 -21.38 24.41
N ALA A 180 6.32 -20.63 23.35
CA ALA A 180 5.45 -19.55 22.90
C ALA A 180 5.38 -19.55 21.37
N SER A 181 4.28 -19.02 20.85
CA SER A 181 4.09 -18.71 19.42
C SER A 181 3.86 -17.21 19.24
N ARG A 182 3.99 -16.74 18.01
CA ARG A 182 3.57 -15.41 17.59
C ARG A 182 2.60 -15.52 16.43
N SER A 183 1.59 -14.71 16.45
CA SER A 183 0.57 -14.65 15.41
C SER A 183 0.98 -13.66 14.32
N ILE A 184 0.74 -14.02 13.06
CA ILE A 184 0.98 -13.18 11.89
C ILE A 184 -0.31 -13.13 11.08
N ARG A 185 -0.78 -11.94 10.76
CA ARG A 185 -1.91 -11.76 9.86
C ARG A 185 -1.47 -11.83 8.40
N LEU A 186 -2.30 -12.42 7.56
CA LEU A 186 -2.05 -12.47 6.13
C LEU A 186 -3.35 -12.44 5.33
N ILE A 187 -3.23 -12.07 4.08
CA ILE A 187 -4.28 -12.20 3.07
C ILE A 187 -3.82 -13.11 1.94
N LEU A 188 -4.77 -13.81 1.33
CA LEU A 188 -4.57 -14.52 0.07
C LEU A 188 -5.25 -13.76 -1.06
N ILE A 189 -4.51 -13.47 -2.10
CA ILE A 189 -4.99 -12.76 -3.28
C ILE A 189 -4.55 -13.47 -4.57
N GLU A 190 -5.20 -13.12 -5.65
CA GLU A 190 -4.84 -13.60 -6.99
C GLU A 190 -3.39 -13.26 -7.32
N LYS A 191 -2.67 -14.24 -7.88
CA LYS A 191 -1.42 -13.97 -8.58
C LYS A 191 -1.74 -13.47 -9.99
N VAL A 192 -1.85 -12.16 -10.13
CA VAL A 192 -2.14 -11.51 -11.41
C VAL A 192 -0.97 -11.71 -12.38
N PRO A 193 -1.21 -12.18 -13.64
CA PRO A 193 -0.15 -12.38 -14.62
C PRO A 193 0.24 -11.07 -15.32
N GLY A 194 0.56 -10.04 -14.53
CA GLY A 194 0.99 -8.71 -14.99
C GLY A 194 2.39 -8.37 -14.51
N ILE A 195 2.99 -7.39 -15.17
CA ILE A 195 4.29 -6.83 -14.78
C ILE A 195 4.05 -5.48 -14.11
N SER A 196 4.72 -5.23 -12.99
CA SER A 196 4.65 -3.92 -12.36
C SER A 196 5.15 -2.85 -13.34
N MET A 197 4.36 -1.79 -13.51
CA MET A 197 4.67 -0.67 -14.38
C MET A 197 6.02 -0.03 -14.07
N GLN A 198 6.47 -0.12 -12.82
CA GLN A 198 7.81 0.32 -12.40
C GLN A 198 8.95 -0.42 -13.11
N HIS A 199 8.74 -1.66 -13.53
CA HIS A 199 9.74 -2.49 -14.22
C HIS A 199 9.61 -2.46 -15.74
N LEU A 200 8.68 -1.68 -16.27
CA LEU A 200 8.48 -1.50 -17.69
C LEU A 200 9.20 -0.26 -18.19
N ASN A 201 9.75 -0.36 -19.40
CA ASN A 201 10.35 0.81 -20.07
C ASN A 201 9.28 1.49 -20.96
N PRO A 202 8.89 2.76 -20.67
CA PRO A 202 7.89 3.47 -21.48
C PRO A 202 8.23 3.56 -22.98
N ASN A 203 9.51 3.54 -23.32
CA ASN A 203 9.97 3.63 -24.71
C ASN A 203 9.64 2.37 -25.54
N ASN A 204 9.28 1.27 -24.89
CA ASN A 204 8.81 0.07 -25.57
C ASN A 204 7.33 0.13 -25.99
N TYR A 205 6.65 1.23 -25.66
CA TYR A 205 5.23 1.46 -25.92
C TYR A 205 5.04 2.68 -26.81
N THR A 206 4.19 2.55 -27.81
CA THR A 206 3.74 3.71 -28.61
C THR A 206 3.01 4.72 -27.71
N GLN A 207 2.92 5.97 -28.14
CA GLN A 207 2.16 6.98 -27.40
C GLN A 207 0.69 6.55 -27.20
N SER A 208 0.07 5.94 -28.23
CA SER A 208 -1.31 5.42 -28.15
C SER A 208 -1.45 4.33 -27.07
N GLU A 209 -0.48 3.41 -26.95
CA GLU A 209 -0.50 2.38 -25.90
C GLU A 209 -0.32 3.00 -24.53
N ARG A 210 0.56 3.98 -24.38
CA ARG A 210 0.74 4.72 -23.13
C ARG A 210 -0.51 5.50 -22.73
N HIS A 211 -1.21 6.14 -23.71
CA HIS A 211 -2.52 6.76 -23.49
C HIS A 211 -3.55 5.75 -22.95
N ASN A 212 -3.62 4.55 -23.58
CA ASN A 212 -4.56 3.51 -23.15
C ASN A 212 -4.24 2.98 -21.74
N ILE A 213 -2.96 2.82 -21.40
CA ILE A 213 -2.53 2.39 -20.06
C ILE A 213 -2.91 3.46 -19.03
N LEU A 214 -2.57 4.74 -19.27
CA LEU A 214 -2.88 5.81 -18.32
C LEU A 214 -4.39 6.04 -18.19
N LYS A 215 -5.15 5.92 -19.30
CA LYS A 215 -6.61 5.98 -19.24
C LYS A 215 -7.16 4.87 -18.35
N ALA A 216 -6.67 3.65 -18.50
CA ALA A 216 -7.10 2.52 -17.68
C ALA A 216 -6.75 2.72 -16.18
N ILE A 217 -5.63 3.37 -15.85
CA ILE A 217 -5.27 3.74 -14.47
C ILE A 217 -6.25 4.78 -13.91
N VAL A 218 -6.55 5.83 -14.68
CA VAL A 218 -7.50 6.88 -14.28
C VAL A 218 -8.91 6.30 -14.08
N ASP A 219 -9.35 5.42 -14.98
CA ASP A 219 -10.64 4.74 -14.90
C ASP A 219 -10.71 3.83 -13.66
N ALA A 220 -9.66 3.04 -13.43
CA ALA A 220 -9.59 2.13 -12.28
C ALA A 220 -9.61 2.91 -10.96
N GLU A 221 -8.78 3.95 -10.82
CA GLU A 221 -8.73 4.77 -9.60
C GLU A 221 -10.05 5.52 -9.37
N SER A 222 -10.68 6.01 -10.42
CA SER A 222 -11.99 6.67 -10.33
C SER A 222 -13.09 5.68 -9.91
N THR A 223 -12.97 4.44 -10.33
CA THR A 223 -13.86 3.34 -9.89
C THR A 223 -13.65 3.04 -8.40
N LEU A 224 -12.39 2.94 -7.92
CA LEU A 224 -12.13 2.79 -6.48
C LEU A 224 -12.77 3.93 -5.68
N TYR A 225 -12.63 5.15 -6.18
CA TYR A 225 -13.18 6.32 -5.50
C TYR A 225 -14.72 6.32 -5.46
N SER A 226 -15.38 5.81 -6.48
CA SER A 226 -16.84 5.65 -6.47
C SER A 226 -17.33 4.63 -5.43
N HIS A 227 -16.45 3.74 -4.98
CA HIS A 227 -16.68 2.81 -3.85
C HIS A 227 -16.14 3.36 -2.52
N ASP A 228 -15.88 4.67 -2.44
CA ASP A 228 -15.35 5.35 -1.25
C ASP A 228 -13.97 4.83 -0.77
N ILE A 229 -13.17 4.31 -1.70
CA ILE A 229 -11.79 3.91 -1.44
C ILE A 229 -10.84 4.95 -2.03
N LEU A 230 -10.00 5.53 -1.17
CA LEU A 230 -8.90 6.41 -1.56
C LEU A 230 -7.61 5.60 -1.51
N HIS A 231 -7.05 5.25 -2.64
CA HIS A 231 -5.83 4.43 -2.69
C HIS A 231 -4.63 5.12 -2.03
N ARG A 232 -4.53 6.45 -2.11
CA ARG A 232 -3.47 7.32 -1.56
C ARG A 232 -2.05 7.07 -2.07
N ASP A 233 -1.78 5.93 -2.70
CA ASP A 233 -0.48 5.56 -3.24
C ASP A 233 -0.61 5.02 -4.68
N ILE A 234 -1.26 5.79 -5.56
CA ILE A 234 -1.30 5.50 -7.00
C ILE A 234 0.05 5.86 -7.61
N HIS A 235 0.86 4.82 -7.80
CA HIS A 235 2.24 4.93 -8.28
C HIS A 235 2.56 3.73 -9.19
N PRO A 236 3.50 3.83 -10.17
CA PRO A 236 3.87 2.73 -11.06
C PRO A 236 4.16 1.40 -10.36
N ARG A 237 4.72 1.41 -9.15
CA ARG A 237 4.97 0.18 -8.36
C ARG A 237 3.69 -0.57 -7.98
N ASN A 238 2.57 0.14 -7.85
CA ASN A 238 1.27 -0.39 -7.44
C ASN A 238 0.31 -0.61 -8.61
N VAL A 239 0.81 -0.54 -9.84
CA VAL A 239 0.07 -0.82 -11.08
C VAL A 239 0.70 -2.02 -11.77
N LEU A 240 -0.07 -3.08 -11.97
CA LEU A 240 0.30 -4.19 -12.82
C LEU A 240 -0.27 -3.96 -14.21
N VAL A 241 0.57 -3.99 -15.22
CA VAL A 241 0.18 -3.90 -16.64
C VAL A 241 0.10 -5.31 -17.19
N LEU A 242 -1.00 -5.61 -17.87
CA LEU A 242 -1.27 -6.90 -18.47
C LEU A 242 -1.25 -6.79 -19.99
N ASP A 243 -0.80 -7.85 -20.65
CA ASP A 243 -0.94 -8.03 -22.08
C ASP A 243 -2.35 -8.56 -22.42
N SER A 244 -3.34 -7.70 -22.18
CA SER A 244 -4.76 -8.00 -22.39
C SER A 244 -5.54 -6.72 -22.69
N THR A 245 -6.42 -6.78 -23.68
CA THR A 245 -7.33 -5.67 -24.01
C THR A 245 -8.49 -5.56 -23.04
N LEU A 246 -8.91 -6.67 -22.41
CA LEU A 246 -10.05 -6.71 -21.47
C LEU A 246 -9.66 -6.29 -20.05
N ARG A 247 -8.42 -6.57 -19.66
CA ARG A 247 -7.89 -6.25 -18.33
C ARG A 247 -6.50 -5.65 -18.49
N ARG A 248 -6.45 -4.37 -18.82
CA ARG A 248 -5.19 -3.68 -19.14
C ARG A 248 -4.33 -3.41 -17.90
N VAL A 249 -4.93 -2.99 -16.81
CA VAL A 249 -4.25 -2.67 -15.56
C VAL A 249 -4.95 -3.27 -14.37
N VAL A 250 -4.17 -3.56 -13.34
CA VAL A 250 -4.66 -3.99 -12.02
C VAL A 250 -3.95 -3.17 -10.96
N LEU A 251 -4.73 -2.53 -10.09
CA LEU A 251 -4.23 -1.79 -8.94
C LEU A 251 -4.05 -2.74 -7.76
N ILE A 252 -2.93 -2.60 -7.05
CA ILE A 252 -2.56 -3.44 -5.90
C ILE A 252 -2.10 -2.58 -4.74
N ASP A 253 -1.98 -3.21 -3.55
CA ASP A 253 -1.46 -2.60 -2.32
C ASP A 253 -2.40 -1.55 -1.71
N PHE A 254 -3.45 -2.02 -1.03
CA PHE A 254 -4.44 -1.19 -0.35
C PHE A 254 -4.14 -0.96 1.14
N GLY A 255 -2.96 -1.35 1.64
CA GLY A 255 -2.61 -1.25 3.05
C GLY A 255 -2.63 0.18 3.60
N TYR A 256 -2.40 1.18 2.74
CA TYR A 256 -2.42 2.60 3.12
C TYR A 256 -3.68 3.35 2.64
N CYS A 257 -4.66 2.64 2.10
CA CYS A 257 -5.86 3.27 1.54
C CYS A 257 -6.71 3.95 2.62
N GLY A 258 -7.42 5.01 2.22
CA GLY A 258 -8.48 5.60 3.03
C GLY A 258 -9.79 4.87 2.78
N ILE A 259 -10.49 4.53 3.86
CA ILE A 259 -11.84 3.98 3.83
C ILE A 259 -12.84 5.10 4.13
N GLY A 260 -13.74 5.36 3.18
CA GLY A 260 -14.61 6.53 3.22
C GLY A 260 -13.90 7.81 2.73
N ARG A 261 -14.69 8.83 2.42
CA ARG A 261 -14.19 10.13 1.91
C ARG A 261 -13.89 11.14 3.01
N THR A 262 -14.23 10.81 4.23
CA THR A 262 -13.99 11.62 5.43
C THR A 262 -13.57 10.71 6.58
N PRO A 263 -12.93 11.25 7.62
CA PRO A 263 -12.67 10.51 8.85
C PRO A 263 -13.94 9.86 9.40
N SER A 264 -13.82 8.68 9.98
CA SER A 264 -14.94 7.88 10.49
C SER A 264 -15.76 8.60 11.56
N ASN A 265 -15.12 9.44 12.36
CA ASN A 265 -15.73 10.25 13.43
C ASN A 265 -16.36 11.56 12.94
N SER A 266 -16.34 11.83 11.63
CA SER A 266 -16.95 13.06 11.08
C SER A 266 -18.47 13.07 11.28
N PRO A 267 -19.09 14.25 11.54
CA PRO A 267 -20.55 14.41 11.56
C PRO A 267 -21.21 13.97 10.24
N ALA A 268 -22.43 13.47 10.30
CA ALA A 268 -23.17 12.97 9.13
C ALA A 268 -23.32 14.01 8.03
N GLU A 269 -23.60 15.26 8.40
CA GLU A 269 -23.72 16.39 7.47
C GLU A 269 -22.41 16.65 6.73
N TRP A 270 -21.28 16.54 7.44
CA TRP A 270 -19.98 16.71 6.82
C TRP A 270 -19.62 15.55 5.91
N LYS A 271 -19.97 14.30 6.30
CA LYS A 271 -19.84 13.14 5.43
C LYS A 271 -20.63 13.28 4.13
N ALA A 272 -21.89 13.74 4.22
CA ALA A 272 -22.76 13.96 3.08
C ALA A 272 -22.17 14.99 2.08
N LYS A 273 -21.47 16.02 2.59
CA LYS A 273 -20.80 17.03 1.76
C LYS A 273 -19.84 16.43 0.73
N TYR A 274 -19.19 15.31 1.05
CA TYR A 274 -18.23 14.64 0.18
C TYR A 274 -18.85 13.58 -0.72
N LEU A 275 -20.19 13.56 -0.84
CA LEU A 275 -20.95 12.74 -1.79
C LEU A 275 -20.52 11.26 -1.77
N PRO A 276 -20.63 10.53 -0.65
CA PRO A 276 -20.22 9.12 -0.58
C PRO A 276 -20.96 8.30 -1.63
N GLY A 277 -20.26 7.36 -2.28
CA GLY A 277 -20.79 6.49 -3.32
C GLY A 277 -21.04 7.16 -4.67
N VAL A 278 -20.92 8.49 -4.78
CA VAL A 278 -21.16 9.21 -6.03
C VAL A 278 -19.88 9.25 -6.88
N PRO A 279 -19.93 8.85 -8.17
CA PRO A 279 -18.79 9.02 -9.08
C PRO A 279 -18.43 10.51 -9.23
N ILE A 280 -17.15 10.82 -9.08
CA ILE A 280 -16.61 12.17 -9.29
C ILE A 280 -15.76 12.15 -10.56
N SER A 281 -16.05 13.08 -11.46
CA SER A 281 -15.39 13.16 -12.76
C SER A 281 -13.85 13.16 -12.64
N PRO A 282 -13.14 12.41 -13.50
CA PRO A 282 -11.70 12.51 -13.62
C PRO A 282 -11.20 13.91 -13.92
N LEU A 283 -11.98 14.74 -14.61
CA LEU A 283 -11.64 16.14 -14.88
C LEU A 283 -11.41 16.96 -13.60
N LEU A 284 -12.03 16.57 -12.50
CA LEU A 284 -11.83 17.18 -11.19
C LEU A 284 -10.72 16.52 -10.39
N ARG A 285 -10.70 15.18 -10.43
CA ARG A 285 -9.83 14.39 -9.53
C ARG A 285 -8.41 14.22 -10.07
N TRP A 286 -8.25 14.25 -11.38
CA TRP A 286 -6.97 14.12 -12.07
C TRP A 286 -6.51 15.42 -12.74
N ASP A 287 -7.20 16.54 -12.45
CA ASP A 287 -6.73 17.87 -12.85
C ASP A 287 -5.24 18.03 -12.52
N GLN A 288 -4.49 18.62 -13.44
CA GLN A 288 -3.04 18.78 -13.31
C GLN A 288 -2.61 19.47 -12.01
N GLY A 289 -3.43 20.34 -11.46
CA GLY A 289 -3.16 21.07 -10.22
C GLY A 289 -3.06 20.17 -8.99
N TRP A 290 -3.59 18.92 -9.03
CA TRP A 290 -3.40 17.94 -7.98
C TRP A 290 -2.04 17.21 -8.04
N GLY A 291 -1.32 17.31 -9.15
CA GLY A 291 -0.01 16.68 -9.32
C GLY A 291 -0.01 15.14 -9.37
N ARG A 292 -1.17 14.46 -9.41
CA ARG A 292 -1.25 12.99 -9.41
C ARG A 292 -0.54 12.36 -10.60
N HIS A 293 -0.62 12.99 -11.77
CA HIS A 293 0.03 12.58 -13.01
C HIS A 293 1.58 12.58 -12.90
N ALA A 294 2.14 13.38 -11.98
CA ALA A 294 3.58 13.47 -11.80
C ALA A 294 4.24 12.13 -11.40
N ASN A 295 3.51 11.22 -10.75
CA ASN A 295 3.98 9.87 -10.46
C ASN A 295 4.25 9.05 -11.74
N PHE A 296 3.65 9.44 -12.85
CA PHE A 296 3.73 8.78 -14.16
C PHE A 296 4.49 9.59 -15.21
N ARG A 297 5.23 10.63 -14.81
CA ARG A 297 5.93 11.57 -15.69
C ARG A 297 6.80 10.90 -16.77
N GLU A 298 7.40 9.76 -16.47
CA GLU A 298 8.23 9.03 -17.43
C GLU A 298 7.43 8.38 -18.56
N TRP A 299 6.11 8.20 -18.36
CA TRP A 299 5.17 7.66 -19.31
C TRP A 299 4.45 8.72 -20.14
N ILE A 300 4.59 10.02 -19.78
CA ILE A 300 3.83 11.16 -20.32
C ILE A 300 4.79 12.07 -21.08
N ASP A 301 4.63 12.16 -22.40
CA ASP A 301 5.35 13.08 -23.29
C ASP A 301 4.39 14.00 -24.07
N TRP A 302 3.21 14.24 -23.51
CA TRP A 302 2.15 15.10 -24.08
C TRP A 302 1.59 16.05 -23.03
N ASP A 303 0.77 17.02 -23.48
CA ASP A 303 -0.01 17.88 -22.59
C ASP A 303 -1.06 17.05 -21.85
N TRP A 304 -0.81 16.82 -20.55
CA TRP A 304 -1.67 16.01 -19.68
C TRP A 304 -3.08 16.58 -19.59
N GLN A 305 -3.23 17.90 -19.37
CA GLN A 305 -4.53 18.49 -19.13
C GLN A 305 -5.41 18.42 -20.39
N ASN A 306 -4.84 18.75 -21.54
CA ASN A 306 -5.55 18.64 -22.81
C ASN A 306 -5.96 17.19 -23.11
N TRP A 307 -5.08 16.22 -22.88
CA TRP A 307 -5.40 14.81 -23.04
C TRP A 307 -6.51 14.36 -22.07
N LEU A 308 -6.46 14.78 -20.80
CA LEU A 308 -7.48 14.46 -19.79
C LEU A 308 -8.85 14.98 -20.22
N GLU A 309 -8.89 16.24 -20.68
CA GLU A 309 -10.13 16.87 -21.16
C GLU A 309 -10.71 16.13 -22.36
N GLN A 310 -9.90 15.77 -23.34
CA GLN A 310 -10.34 14.98 -24.50
C GLN A 310 -10.88 13.61 -24.09
N CYS A 311 -10.21 12.91 -23.17
CA CYS A 311 -10.62 11.58 -22.73
C CYS A 311 -11.91 11.58 -21.92
N TYR A 312 -12.20 12.64 -21.17
CA TYR A 312 -13.28 12.66 -20.16
C TYR A 312 -14.30 13.79 -20.37
N GLU A 313 -14.31 14.44 -21.53
CA GLU A 313 -15.28 15.51 -21.86
C GLU A 313 -16.73 15.06 -21.62
N PHE A 314 -17.04 13.79 -21.92
CA PHE A 314 -18.36 13.20 -21.71
C PHE A 314 -18.84 13.23 -20.26
N THR A 315 -17.93 13.40 -19.29
CA THR A 315 -18.26 13.50 -17.86
C THR A 315 -18.53 14.95 -17.41
N ARG A 316 -18.25 15.95 -18.24
CA ARG A 316 -18.35 17.37 -17.89
C ARG A 316 -19.77 17.75 -17.45
N ALA A 317 -20.79 17.22 -18.12
CA ALA A 317 -22.18 17.50 -17.79
C ALA A 317 -22.62 16.99 -16.39
N SER A 318 -21.88 16.06 -15.78
CA SER A 318 -22.15 15.58 -14.43
C SER A 318 -21.52 16.43 -13.34
N ILE A 319 -20.69 17.40 -13.69
CA ILE A 319 -19.95 18.24 -12.74
C ILE A 319 -20.84 19.36 -12.22
N THR A 320 -21.10 19.39 -10.93
CA THR A 320 -21.84 20.46 -10.26
C THR A 320 -20.91 21.51 -9.67
N GLU A 321 -21.41 22.71 -9.37
CA GLU A 321 -20.66 23.76 -8.65
C GLU A 321 -20.16 23.24 -7.28
N HIS A 322 -20.98 22.43 -6.61
CA HIS A 322 -20.59 21.80 -5.36
C HIS A 322 -19.37 20.88 -5.54
N MET A 323 -19.35 20.03 -6.56
CA MET A 323 -18.20 19.18 -6.88
C MET A 323 -16.95 20.02 -7.20
N GLN A 324 -17.09 21.08 -7.97
CA GLN A 324 -15.99 22.00 -8.27
C GLN A 324 -15.40 22.60 -6.98
N SER A 325 -16.26 23.03 -6.06
CA SER A 325 -15.81 23.64 -4.80
C SER A 325 -14.96 22.72 -3.92
N ILE A 326 -15.12 21.41 -4.06
CA ILE A 326 -14.44 20.38 -3.24
C ILE A 326 -13.25 19.75 -3.97
N TRP A 327 -13.41 19.41 -5.25
CA TRP A 327 -12.45 18.58 -5.99
C TRP A 327 -11.63 19.35 -7.04
N LEU A 328 -11.87 20.62 -7.30
CA LEU A 328 -10.90 21.41 -8.05
C LEU A 328 -9.75 21.87 -7.13
N PRO A 329 -8.50 21.83 -7.61
CA PRO A 329 -7.38 22.40 -6.87
C PRO A 329 -7.62 23.89 -6.65
N LYS A 330 -7.53 24.33 -5.42
CA LYS A 330 -7.48 25.77 -5.14
C LYS A 330 -6.11 26.24 -5.60
N ILE A 331 -6.07 27.01 -6.67
CA ILE A 331 -4.84 27.70 -7.08
C ILE A 331 -4.41 28.53 -5.86
N PRO A 332 -3.23 28.28 -5.28
CA PRO A 332 -2.71 29.18 -4.25
C PRO A 332 -2.71 30.58 -4.87
N SER A 333 -3.37 31.53 -4.23
CA SER A 333 -3.23 32.94 -4.63
C SER A 333 -1.72 33.19 -4.62
N MET A 334 -1.13 33.42 -5.78
CA MET A 334 0.28 33.78 -5.90
C MET A 334 0.47 35.13 -5.21
N SER A 335 0.69 35.08 -3.90
CA SER A 335 1.38 36.17 -3.24
C SER A 335 2.79 36.17 -3.83
N PRO A 336 3.26 37.28 -4.40
CA PRO A 336 4.62 37.31 -4.92
C PRO A 336 5.58 36.90 -3.82
N PRO A 337 6.61 36.07 -4.12
CA PRO A 337 7.58 35.67 -3.12
C PRO A 337 8.15 36.91 -2.45
N PRO A 338 8.33 36.94 -1.13
CA PRO A 338 8.99 38.05 -0.45
C PRO A 338 10.33 38.30 -1.13
N ARG A 339 10.60 39.54 -1.52
CA ARG A 339 11.90 39.91 -2.09
C ARG A 339 12.99 39.42 -1.14
N PRO A 340 14.05 38.74 -1.63
CA PRO A 340 15.14 38.33 -0.79
C PRO A 340 15.74 39.63 -0.18
N SER A 341 15.74 39.71 1.14
CA SER A 341 16.46 40.74 1.86
C SER A 341 17.95 40.63 1.50
N ALA A 342 18.52 41.71 1.00
CA ALA A 342 19.93 41.81 0.74
C ALA A 342 20.70 41.68 2.07
N SER A 343 21.23 40.48 2.35
CA SER A 343 22.18 40.24 3.39
C SER A 343 23.29 39.37 2.84
N SER A 344 24.41 40.08 2.56
CA SER A 344 25.81 39.66 2.53
C SER A 344 26.13 38.19 2.26
N VAL A 345 26.48 37.92 1.01
CA VAL A 345 27.24 36.75 0.60
C VAL A 345 28.71 36.94 1.06
N CYS A 346 29.12 36.24 2.11
CA CYS A 346 30.55 36.04 2.38
C CYS A 346 31.00 34.83 1.54
N PHE A 347 31.87 35.08 0.57
CA PHE A 347 32.67 34.07 -0.11
C PHE A 347 33.78 33.56 0.82
N PRO A 348 34.00 32.28 1.01
CA PRO A 348 35.23 31.79 1.60
C PRO A 348 36.36 31.79 0.57
N ALA A 349 37.50 32.24 1.03
CA ALA A 349 38.72 32.43 0.28
C ALA A 349 39.27 31.11 -0.28
N SER A 350 39.95 31.26 -1.41
CA SER A 350 40.75 30.29 -2.17
C SER A 350 41.71 29.47 -1.32
N LEU A 351 41.76 28.15 -1.59
CA LEU A 351 42.82 27.23 -1.15
C LEU A 351 44.17 27.56 -1.84
N PRO A 352 45.30 27.41 -1.15
CA PRO A 352 46.60 27.54 -1.76
C PRO A 352 47.03 26.25 -2.48
N SER A 353 47.59 26.42 -3.66
CA SER A 353 48.30 25.42 -4.44
C SER A 353 49.53 24.92 -3.67
N SER A 354 49.67 23.61 -3.47
CA SER A 354 50.92 22.97 -3.11
C SER A 354 51.56 22.37 -4.35
N GLY A 355 52.69 22.99 -4.77
CA GLY A 355 53.66 22.35 -5.63
C GLY A 355 54.68 21.56 -4.80
N SER A 356 55.23 20.60 -5.44
CA SER A 356 56.40 19.73 -5.26
C SER A 356 56.05 18.27 -5.14
#